data_bc71281575d417e260c62c76e51b63b0
#
_entry.id   bc71281575d417e260c62c76e51b63b0
#
_cell.length_a   1.000
_cell.length_b   1.000
_cell.length_c   1.000
_cell.angle_alpha   90.00
_cell.angle_beta   90.00
_cell.angle_gamma   90.00
#
_symmetry.space_group_name_H-M   'P 1'
#
loop_
_entity.id
_entity.type
_entity.pdbx_description
1 polymer ?
#
loop_
_entity_poly.entity_id
_entity_poly.type
_entity_poly.pdbx_seq_one_letter_code
_entity_poly.pdbx_strand_id
1 'polypeptide(L)'
;MKKLLSLLLAAIMLLGMAGIAAADEINYDVTEPTKVVFWHTLNDDDDADLLQRIIKEFEAEHPLVTIEPVYYASYNKVNEALAAANVANVDVPGCAFINVPRLKAYADNGVIENLNPYIAHYGVDMSDFVQGFLDAMQVDGHQVAFPVMQSGQVAYYNADLLKELDITFPEKWEDMDAYLEKVFTATGKPAISLPEWDNAYFYPIYSNLNAYMITTNEKGEEVTGLDTEDALAVTRQMREWTDKGWINWFHDASSCRAAFTGGDSAGIMLYTTANYDNLQSKSEFTVAMAVPPAMKTGKNNQLVAGGTFIIPANNDQQIKNAAFQFINWFTSGKYTIDFCIATSYFPTRMSCLENEADMARFYDAMPAMPPVIKYLSSFEKKPQSAAFDSVGDIFENYMGQIMVERQLDVDTAWEMMIEEMNEYLADQN
;
A
#
# COMPACT_ATOMS: atom_id res chain seq x y z
N MET A 1 -24.93 2.85 -69.20
CA MET A 1 -23.68 2.52 -68.43
C MET A 1 -23.56 3.29 -67.11
N LYS A 2 -23.71 4.65 -67.08
CA LYS A 2 -23.58 5.43 -65.80
C LYS A 2 -24.63 5.06 -64.74
N LYS A 3 -25.87 4.74 -65.07
CA LYS A 3 -26.95 4.34 -64.15
C LYS A 3 -26.79 2.93 -63.58
N LEU A 4 -26.14 1.99 -64.30
CA LEU A 4 -25.81 0.67 -63.78
C LEU A 4 -24.63 0.70 -62.79
N LEU A 5 -23.66 1.60 -63.04
CA LEU A 5 -22.53 1.76 -62.15
C LEU A 5 -22.92 2.38 -60.81
N SER A 6 -23.86 3.32 -60.79
CA SER A 6 -24.41 3.93 -59.57
C SER A 6 -25.25 2.96 -58.73
N LEU A 7 -25.96 2.02 -59.36
CA LEU A 7 -26.71 0.99 -58.67
C LEU A 7 -25.78 -0.09 -58.08
N LEU A 8 -24.69 -0.43 -58.74
CA LEU A 8 -23.67 -1.35 -58.23
C LEU A 8 -22.91 -0.75 -57.05
N LEU A 9 -22.54 0.54 -57.09
CA LEU A 9 -21.91 1.23 -55.93
C LEU A 9 -22.85 1.33 -54.74
N ALA A 10 -24.16 1.60 -54.95
CA ALA A 10 -25.15 1.65 -53.88
C ALA A 10 -25.38 0.28 -53.25
N ALA A 11 -25.35 -0.83 -54.05
CA ALA A 11 -25.45 -2.21 -53.52
C ALA A 11 -24.20 -2.65 -52.75
N ILE A 12 -23.00 -2.21 -53.13
CA ILE A 12 -21.74 -2.46 -52.41
C ILE A 12 -21.70 -1.67 -51.11
N MET A 13 -22.22 -0.43 -51.05
CA MET A 13 -22.33 0.32 -49.80
C MET A 13 -23.38 -0.28 -48.85
N LEU A 14 -24.48 -0.85 -49.34
CA LEU A 14 -25.48 -1.51 -48.50
C LEU A 14 -24.99 -2.89 -48.01
N LEU A 15 -24.16 -3.59 -48.76
CA LEU A 15 -23.49 -4.85 -48.30
C LEU A 15 -22.34 -4.59 -47.35
N GLY A 16 -21.69 -3.43 -47.40
CA GLY A 16 -20.65 -3.00 -46.45
C GLY A 16 -21.18 -2.55 -45.09
N MET A 17 -22.47 -2.24 -44.96
CA MET A 17 -23.09 -1.88 -43.67
C MET A 17 -23.71 -3.07 -42.91
N ALA A 18 -23.77 -4.27 -43.53
CA ALA A 18 -24.31 -5.47 -42.90
C ALA A 18 -23.23 -6.34 -42.16
N GLY A 19 -22.02 -5.84 -42.02
CA GLY A 19 -20.88 -6.53 -41.46
C GLY A 19 -20.22 -5.84 -40.23
N ILE A 20 -20.90 -4.88 -39.59
CA ILE A 20 -20.55 -4.58 -38.19
C ILE A 20 -21.26 -5.66 -37.38
N ALA A 21 -20.59 -6.79 -37.18
CA ALA A 21 -20.93 -7.67 -36.08
C ALA A 21 -20.95 -6.79 -34.84
N ALA A 22 -22.14 -6.57 -34.25
CA ALA A 22 -22.21 -6.03 -32.91
C ALA A 22 -21.27 -6.93 -32.10
N ALA A 23 -20.19 -6.37 -31.57
CA ALA A 23 -19.42 -7.08 -30.56
C ALA A 23 -20.45 -7.52 -29.52
N ASP A 24 -20.56 -8.82 -29.27
CA ASP A 24 -21.47 -9.32 -28.25
C ASP A 24 -21.22 -8.52 -26.98
N GLU A 25 -22.28 -7.88 -26.48
CA GLU A 25 -22.18 -7.07 -25.26
C GLU A 25 -21.73 -8.00 -24.12
N ILE A 26 -20.61 -7.68 -23.47
CA ILE A 26 -20.07 -8.53 -22.40
C ILE A 26 -21.11 -8.63 -21.29
N ASN A 27 -21.51 -9.84 -20.97
CA ASN A 27 -22.37 -10.11 -19.83
C ASN A 27 -21.53 -10.19 -18.55
N TYR A 28 -21.79 -9.31 -17.61
CA TYR A 28 -21.12 -9.26 -16.31
C TYR A 28 -21.85 -10.06 -15.21
N ASP A 29 -22.98 -10.70 -15.50
CA ASP A 29 -23.69 -11.56 -14.55
C ASP A 29 -23.07 -12.96 -14.48
N VAL A 30 -23.14 -13.59 -13.30
CA VAL A 30 -22.83 -15.01 -13.13
C VAL A 30 -24.06 -15.82 -13.54
N THR A 31 -23.94 -16.58 -14.62
CA THR A 31 -25.07 -17.33 -15.21
C THR A 31 -24.97 -18.82 -15.06
N GLU A 32 -23.85 -19.36 -14.59
CA GLU A 32 -23.62 -20.81 -14.40
C GLU A 32 -22.78 -21.06 -13.12
N PRO A 33 -22.83 -22.31 -12.57
CA PRO A 33 -21.99 -22.63 -11.42
C PRO A 33 -20.52 -22.41 -11.70
N THR A 34 -19.92 -21.51 -10.93
CA THR A 34 -18.56 -21.03 -11.14
C THR A 34 -17.72 -21.16 -9.88
N LYS A 35 -16.53 -21.76 -10.00
CA LYS A 35 -15.54 -21.83 -8.93
C LYS A 35 -14.51 -20.72 -9.08
N VAL A 36 -14.26 -20.00 -8.00
CA VAL A 36 -13.23 -18.94 -7.90
C VAL A 36 -12.14 -19.42 -6.95
N VAL A 37 -10.94 -19.65 -7.47
CA VAL A 37 -9.76 -19.89 -6.64
C VAL A 37 -9.27 -18.53 -6.12
N PHE A 38 -9.19 -18.39 -4.80
CA PHE A 38 -8.79 -17.15 -4.14
C PHE A 38 -7.44 -17.31 -3.44
N TRP A 39 -6.41 -16.60 -3.93
CA TRP A 39 -5.07 -16.59 -3.31
C TRP A 39 -4.97 -15.50 -2.26
N HIS A 40 -4.60 -15.88 -1.02
CA HIS A 40 -4.56 -14.97 0.12
C HIS A 40 -3.35 -15.20 1.03
N THR A 41 -3.12 -14.25 1.95
CA THR A 41 -2.00 -14.26 2.93
C THR A 41 -2.48 -14.27 4.38
N LEU A 42 -3.75 -14.52 4.65
CA LEU A 42 -4.32 -14.60 5.99
C LEU A 42 -3.95 -15.95 6.62
N ASN A 43 -3.23 -15.96 7.73
CA ASN A 43 -2.53 -17.14 8.22
C ASN A 43 -2.68 -17.47 9.70
N ASP A 44 -3.22 -16.60 10.52
CA ASP A 44 -3.50 -16.95 11.91
C ASP A 44 -4.93 -17.48 12.10
N ASP A 45 -5.19 -18.03 13.27
CA ASP A 45 -6.46 -18.72 13.52
C ASP A 45 -7.65 -17.76 13.41
N ASP A 46 -7.53 -16.52 13.94
CA ASP A 46 -8.60 -15.54 13.92
C ASP A 46 -8.89 -15.03 12.51
N ASP A 47 -7.85 -14.76 11.70
CA ASP A 47 -7.98 -14.37 10.30
C ASP A 47 -8.60 -15.48 9.46
N ALA A 48 -8.18 -16.73 9.67
CA ALA A 48 -8.68 -17.88 8.95
C ALA A 48 -10.17 -18.15 9.26
N ASP A 49 -10.57 -18.07 10.53
CA ASP A 49 -11.95 -18.26 10.96
C ASP A 49 -12.87 -17.17 10.39
N LEU A 50 -12.41 -15.92 10.42
CA LEU A 50 -13.13 -14.79 9.81
C LEU A 50 -13.29 -14.99 8.30
N LEU A 51 -12.23 -15.40 7.59
CA LEU A 51 -12.29 -15.69 6.15
C LEU A 51 -13.31 -16.80 5.84
N GLN A 52 -13.29 -17.90 6.58
CA GLN A 52 -14.24 -18.99 6.39
C GLN A 52 -15.69 -18.55 6.63
N ARG A 53 -15.94 -17.70 7.63
CA ARG A 53 -17.26 -17.09 7.88
C ARG A 53 -17.71 -16.23 6.71
N ILE A 54 -16.84 -15.35 6.21
CA ILE A 54 -17.13 -14.47 5.06
C ILE A 54 -17.48 -15.31 3.82
N ILE A 55 -16.66 -16.31 3.49
CA ILE A 55 -16.89 -17.20 2.35
C ILE A 55 -18.24 -17.93 2.49
N LYS A 56 -18.51 -18.52 3.63
CA LYS A 56 -19.76 -19.27 3.87
C LYS A 56 -20.99 -18.40 3.73
N GLU A 57 -20.95 -17.17 4.23
CA GLU A 57 -22.08 -16.24 4.11
C GLU A 57 -22.24 -15.74 2.67
N PHE A 58 -21.12 -15.49 1.96
CA PHE A 58 -21.14 -15.15 0.55
C PHE A 58 -21.80 -16.26 -0.30
N GLU A 59 -21.34 -17.50 -0.16
CA GLU A 59 -21.86 -18.63 -0.93
C GLU A 59 -23.35 -18.90 -0.66
N ALA A 60 -23.82 -18.62 0.56
CA ALA A 60 -25.25 -18.75 0.90
C ALA A 60 -26.13 -17.74 0.15
N GLU A 61 -25.62 -16.55 -0.15
CA GLU A 61 -26.34 -15.50 -0.90
C GLU A 61 -26.06 -15.57 -2.42
N HIS A 62 -24.96 -16.24 -2.82
CA HIS A 62 -24.53 -16.40 -4.21
C HIS A 62 -24.38 -17.87 -4.61
N PRO A 63 -25.49 -18.63 -4.72
CA PRO A 63 -25.45 -20.10 -4.84
C PRO A 63 -24.81 -20.64 -6.13
N LEU A 64 -24.52 -19.76 -7.10
CA LEU A 64 -23.77 -20.11 -8.31
C LEU A 64 -22.27 -19.98 -8.15
N VAL A 65 -21.78 -19.42 -7.04
CA VAL A 65 -20.34 -19.17 -6.84
C VAL A 65 -19.81 -20.01 -5.70
N THR A 66 -18.69 -20.68 -5.92
CA THR A 66 -17.95 -21.41 -4.86
C THR A 66 -16.55 -20.81 -4.76
N ILE A 67 -16.11 -20.46 -3.55
CA ILE A 67 -14.78 -19.90 -3.30
C ILE A 67 -13.85 -20.99 -2.74
N GLU A 68 -12.72 -21.18 -3.41
CA GLU A 68 -11.65 -22.07 -2.94
C GLU A 68 -10.45 -21.23 -2.47
N PRO A 69 -10.30 -20.98 -1.15
CA PRO A 69 -9.18 -20.19 -0.63
C PRO A 69 -7.88 -21.00 -0.67
N VAL A 70 -6.80 -20.36 -1.12
CA VAL A 70 -5.44 -20.92 -1.17
C VAL A 70 -4.48 -19.98 -0.48
N TYR A 71 -3.91 -20.44 0.63
CA TYR A 71 -2.97 -19.67 1.44
C TYR A 71 -1.58 -19.60 0.85
N TYR A 72 -0.98 -18.42 0.90
CA TYR A 72 0.44 -18.14 0.61
C TYR A 72 1.09 -17.42 1.78
N ALA A 73 2.34 -17.78 2.10
CA ALA A 73 3.05 -17.26 3.27
C ALA A 73 3.40 -15.75 3.19
N SER A 74 3.31 -15.12 2.04
CA SER A 74 3.56 -13.68 1.86
C SER A 74 3.06 -13.17 0.50
N TYR A 75 2.92 -11.84 0.37
CA TYR A 75 2.65 -11.20 -0.93
C TYR A 75 3.71 -11.54 -1.99
N ASN A 76 4.98 -11.65 -1.60
CA ASN A 76 6.03 -12.04 -2.55
C ASN A 76 5.77 -13.43 -3.12
N LYS A 77 5.30 -14.38 -2.31
CA LYS A 77 4.94 -15.72 -2.79
C LYS A 77 3.70 -15.73 -3.69
N VAL A 78 2.71 -14.88 -3.41
CA VAL A 78 1.58 -14.66 -4.33
C VAL A 78 2.08 -14.06 -5.65
N ASN A 79 2.92 -13.04 -5.60
CA ASN A 79 3.44 -12.39 -6.81
C ASN A 79 4.29 -13.34 -7.67
N GLU A 80 5.17 -14.15 -7.07
CA GLU A 80 5.94 -15.18 -7.77
C GLU A 80 5.03 -16.19 -8.46
N ALA A 81 4.01 -16.69 -7.74
CA ALA A 81 3.06 -17.64 -8.27
C ALA A 81 2.18 -17.03 -9.39
N LEU A 82 1.71 -15.78 -9.21
CA LEU A 82 0.90 -15.08 -10.20
C LEU A 82 1.68 -14.82 -11.49
N ALA A 83 2.94 -14.40 -11.38
CA ALA A 83 3.81 -14.22 -12.55
C ALA A 83 4.02 -15.53 -13.32
N ALA A 84 4.27 -16.64 -12.61
CA ALA A 84 4.43 -17.96 -13.20
C ALA A 84 3.14 -18.45 -13.87
N ALA A 85 2.00 -18.34 -13.19
CA ALA A 85 0.68 -18.74 -13.70
C ALA A 85 0.28 -17.94 -14.94
N ASN A 86 0.55 -16.62 -14.95
CA ASN A 86 0.25 -15.74 -16.08
C ASN A 86 1.09 -16.12 -17.32
N VAL A 87 2.40 -16.37 -17.15
CA VAL A 87 3.29 -16.78 -18.27
C VAL A 87 2.90 -18.14 -18.81
N ALA A 88 2.59 -19.09 -17.93
CA ALA A 88 2.20 -20.45 -18.34
C ALA A 88 0.73 -20.53 -18.84
N ASN A 89 -0.09 -19.55 -18.53
CA ASN A 89 -1.55 -19.54 -18.71
C ASN A 89 -2.23 -20.78 -18.12
N VAL A 90 -1.76 -21.19 -16.93
CA VAL A 90 -2.24 -22.37 -16.20
C VAL A 90 -2.38 -22.02 -14.73
N ASP A 91 -3.44 -22.55 -14.08
CA ASP A 91 -3.73 -22.36 -12.67
C ASP A 91 -3.82 -20.88 -12.22
N VAL A 92 -4.28 -20.00 -13.13
CA VAL A 92 -4.51 -18.58 -12.83
C VAL A 92 -5.63 -18.47 -11.80
N PRO A 93 -5.44 -17.78 -10.65
CA PRO A 93 -6.51 -17.65 -9.66
C PRO A 93 -7.64 -16.77 -10.20
N GLY A 94 -8.87 -16.99 -9.69
CA GLY A 94 -9.99 -16.12 -10.00
C GLY A 94 -9.82 -14.71 -9.40
N CYS A 95 -9.28 -14.64 -8.18
CA CYS A 95 -8.85 -13.38 -7.56
C CYS A 95 -7.68 -13.60 -6.59
N ALA A 96 -6.98 -12.54 -6.23
CA ALA A 96 -5.83 -12.64 -5.33
C ALA A 96 -5.64 -11.37 -4.49
N PHE A 97 -5.03 -11.54 -3.31
CA PHE A 97 -4.40 -10.45 -2.58
C PHE A 97 -2.97 -10.24 -3.08
N ILE A 98 -2.68 -9.04 -3.52
CA ILE A 98 -1.32 -8.61 -3.86
C ILE A 98 -0.97 -7.31 -3.13
N ASN A 99 0.30 -6.95 -3.06
CA ASN A 99 0.70 -5.66 -2.50
C ASN A 99 0.54 -4.52 -3.52
N VAL A 100 0.12 -3.36 -3.03
CA VAL A 100 -0.17 -2.15 -3.83
C VAL A 100 0.94 -1.76 -4.81
N PRO A 101 2.25 -1.81 -4.46
CA PRO A 101 3.33 -1.41 -5.37
C PRO A 101 3.39 -2.16 -6.71
N ARG A 102 2.81 -3.36 -6.80
CA ARG A 102 2.83 -4.18 -8.01
C ARG A 102 1.75 -3.81 -9.05
N LEU A 103 0.77 -3.00 -8.66
CA LEU A 103 -0.40 -2.72 -9.52
C LEU A 103 -0.04 -2.11 -10.88
N LYS A 104 0.87 -1.12 -10.90
CA LYS A 104 1.28 -0.46 -12.16
C LYS A 104 1.90 -1.46 -13.12
N ALA A 105 2.89 -2.24 -12.66
CA ALA A 105 3.57 -3.21 -13.50
C ALA A 105 2.60 -4.29 -14.03
N TYR A 106 1.66 -4.74 -13.21
CA TYR A 106 0.68 -5.75 -13.62
C TYR A 106 -0.36 -5.18 -14.59
N ALA A 107 -0.81 -3.96 -14.40
CA ALA A 107 -1.73 -3.30 -15.32
C ALA A 107 -1.09 -3.05 -16.69
N ASP A 108 0.13 -2.51 -16.73
CA ASP A 108 0.86 -2.23 -17.97
C ASP A 108 1.13 -3.50 -18.80
N ASN A 109 1.34 -4.63 -18.13
CA ASN A 109 1.56 -5.92 -18.79
C ASN A 109 0.27 -6.71 -19.03
N GLY A 110 -0.91 -6.13 -18.77
CA GLY A 110 -2.19 -6.79 -19.00
C GLY A 110 -2.45 -8.02 -18.11
N VAL A 111 -1.79 -8.10 -16.94
CA VAL A 111 -1.93 -9.23 -16.00
C VAL A 111 -3.22 -9.13 -15.20
N ILE A 112 -3.68 -7.92 -14.91
CA ILE A 112 -4.86 -7.66 -14.08
C ILE A 112 -5.95 -6.94 -14.87
N GLU A 113 -7.19 -7.19 -14.45
CA GLU A 113 -8.42 -6.72 -15.12
C GLU A 113 -8.72 -5.25 -14.80
N ASN A 114 -9.29 -4.53 -15.78
CA ASN A 114 -9.91 -3.22 -15.54
C ASN A 114 -11.30 -3.43 -14.90
N LEU A 115 -11.49 -2.96 -13.69
CA LEU A 115 -12.72 -3.18 -12.92
C LEU A 115 -13.81 -2.13 -13.17
N ASN A 116 -13.56 -1.06 -13.92
CA ASN A 116 -14.55 -0.01 -14.20
C ASN A 116 -15.87 -0.56 -14.80
N PRO A 117 -15.86 -1.50 -15.77
CA PRO A 117 -17.09 -2.04 -16.32
C PRO A 117 -17.93 -2.81 -15.29
N TYR A 118 -17.28 -3.56 -14.39
CA TYR A 118 -17.95 -4.31 -13.32
C TYR A 118 -18.53 -3.34 -12.27
N ILE A 119 -17.77 -2.31 -11.88
CA ILE A 119 -18.21 -1.25 -10.96
C ILE A 119 -19.48 -0.60 -11.48
N ALA A 120 -19.50 -0.26 -12.78
CA ALA A 120 -20.66 0.35 -13.43
C ALA A 120 -21.85 -0.60 -13.50
N HIS A 121 -21.63 -1.88 -13.86
CA HIS A 121 -22.68 -2.91 -13.97
C HIS A 121 -23.37 -3.18 -12.62
N TYR A 122 -22.57 -3.34 -11.55
CA TYR A 122 -23.09 -3.62 -10.21
C TYR A 122 -23.49 -2.37 -9.42
N GLY A 123 -23.27 -1.16 -9.96
CA GLY A 123 -23.61 0.11 -9.32
C GLY A 123 -22.89 0.31 -7.99
N VAL A 124 -21.59 -0.08 -7.92
CA VAL A 124 -20.81 0.03 -6.69
C VAL A 124 -20.57 1.50 -6.35
N ASP A 125 -20.94 1.91 -5.14
CA ASP A 125 -20.64 3.25 -4.64
C ASP A 125 -19.16 3.37 -4.27
N MET A 126 -18.37 3.89 -5.20
CA MET A 126 -16.94 4.11 -4.97
C MET A 126 -16.66 5.30 -4.06
N SER A 127 -17.62 6.21 -3.85
CA SER A 127 -17.46 7.34 -2.94
C SER A 127 -17.49 6.95 -1.44
N ASP A 128 -17.96 5.73 -1.14
CA ASP A 128 -17.91 5.16 0.19
C ASP A 128 -16.52 4.65 0.60
N PHE A 129 -15.56 4.58 -0.31
CA PHE A 129 -14.18 4.25 0.06
C PHE A 129 -13.37 5.49 0.46
N VAL A 130 -12.37 5.29 1.32
CA VAL A 130 -11.36 6.32 1.61
C VAL A 130 -10.62 6.68 0.33
N GLN A 131 -10.69 7.95 -0.09
CA GLN A 131 -10.24 8.40 -1.42
C GLN A 131 -8.77 8.09 -1.68
N GLY A 132 -7.87 8.31 -0.71
CA GLY A 132 -6.45 8.02 -0.87
C GLY A 132 -6.17 6.53 -1.13
N PHE A 133 -6.99 5.63 -0.59
CA PHE A 133 -6.88 4.20 -0.87
C PHE A 133 -7.35 3.85 -2.29
N LEU A 134 -8.44 4.46 -2.76
CA LEU A 134 -8.88 4.28 -4.15
C LEU A 134 -7.84 4.80 -5.14
N ASP A 135 -7.30 5.98 -4.89
CA ASP A 135 -6.31 6.60 -5.78
C ASP A 135 -5.05 5.73 -5.93
N ALA A 136 -4.66 5.04 -4.84
CA ALA A 136 -3.55 4.09 -4.87
C ALA A 136 -3.84 2.83 -5.70
N MET A 137 -5.12 2.51 -5.96
CA MET A 137 -5.59 1.35 -6.72
C MET A 137 -5.96 1.70 -8.17
N GLN A 138 -5.68 2.91 -8.61
CA GLN A 138 -5.91 3.36 -9.98
C GLN A 138 -4.60 3.41 -10.77
N VAL A 139 -4.66 2.90 -12.00
CA VAL A 139 -3.58 2.98 -12.99
C VAL A 139 -4.17 3.58 -14.26
N ASP A 140 -3.60 4.68 -14.74
CA ASP A 140 -4.00 5.37 -15.98
C ASP A 140 -5.53 5.66 -16.07
N GLY A 141 -6.13 6.02 -14.92
CA GLY A 141 -7.58 6.33 -14.82
C GLY A 141 -8.49 5.11 -14.72
N HIS A 142 -7.94 3.89 -14.66
CA HIS A 142 -8.69 2.66 -14.48
C HIS A 142 -8.58 2.16 -13.03
N GLN A 143 -9.70 1.79 -12.42
CA GLN A 143 -9.70 1.04 -11.17
C GLN A 143 -9.28 -0.40 -11.48
N VAL A 144 -8.12 -0.83 -10.98
CA VAL A 144 -7.55 -2.16 -11.26
C VAL A 144 -7.54 -3.08 -10.04
N ALA A 145 -7.92 -2.54 -8.89
CA ALA A 145 -7.96 -3.28 -7.62
C ALA A 145 -8.95 -2.64 -6.64
N PHE A 146 -9.32 -3.38 -5.59
CA PHE A 146 -10.15 -2.90 -4.48
C PHE A 146 -9.35 -2.84 -3.18
N PRO A 147 -9.48 -1.75 -2.38
CA PRO A 147 -8.81 -1.65 -1.09
C PRO A 147 -9.39 -2.67 -0.11
N VAL A 148 -8.54 -3.42 0.59
CA VAL A 148 -8.95 -4.40 1.60
C VAL A 148 -8.08 -4.37 2.85
N MET A 149 -6.79 -4.54 2.72
CA MET A 149 -5.81 -4.54 3.81
C MET A 149 -4.94 -3.29 3.73
N GLN A 150 -5.51 -2.13 4.08
CA GLN A 150 -4.80 -0.87 3.96
C GLN A 150 -4.11 -0.51 5.24
N SER A 151 -2.84 -0.17 5.14
CA SER A 151 -2.00 0.30 6.23
C SER A 151 -1.22 1.54 5.80
N GLY A 152 -0.49 2.11 6.73
CA GLY A 152 0.42 3.20 6.45
C GLY A 152 1.49 3.32 7.51
N GLN A 153 2.45 4.21 7.30
CA GLN A 153 3.52 4.42 8.23
C GLN A 153 3.05 5.21 9.45
N VAL A 154 3.46 4.73 10.62
CA VAL A 154 3.21 5.37 11.92
C VAL A 154 4.48 5.37 12.75
N ALA A 155 4.45 6.11 13.84
CA ALA A 155 5.40 5.96 14.94
C ALA A 155 4.73 5.15 16.06
N TYR A 156 5.41 4.13 16.54
CA TYR A 156 5.08 3.41 17.78
C TYR A 156 5.97 3.92 18.91
N TYR A 157 5.42 4.03 20.10
CA TYR A 157 6.20 4.44 21.28
C TYR A 157 5.68 3.80 22.57
N ASN A 158 6.56 3.71 23.56
CA ASN A 158 6.24 3.29 24.90
C ASN A 158 5.49 4.42 25.64
N ALA A 159 4.17 4.31 25.75
CA ALA A 159 3.33 5.33 26.35
C ALA A 159 3.61 5.51 27.85
N ASP A 160 3.97 4.44 28.55
CA ASP A 160 4.23 4.48 29.98
C ASP A 160 5.53 5.26 30.27
N LEU A 161 6.57 5.04 29.45
CA LEU A 161 7.82 5.80 29.53
C LEU A 161 7.60 7.29 29.23
N LEU A 162 6.87 7.63 28.17
CA LEU A 162 6.62 9.01 27.81
C LEU A 162 5.84 9.74 28.91
N LYS A 163 4.88 9.05 29.52
CA LYS A 163 4.13 9.57 30.67
C LYS A 163 5.04 9.77 31.90
N GLU A 164 5.95 8.86 32.20
CA GLU A 164 6.92 8.97 33.29
C GLU A 164 7.83 10.19 33.11
N LEU A 165 8.27 10.44 31.84
CA LEU A 165 9.14 11.55 31.50
C LEU A 165 8.40 12.88 31.33
N ASP A 166 7.08 12.89 31.45
CA ASP A 166 6.22 14.07 31.20
C ASP A 166 6.51 14.70 29.82
N ILE A 167 6.44 13.88 28.76
CA ILE A 167 6.61 14.26 27.36
C ILE A 167 5.54 13.61 26.48
N THR A 168 5.33 14.21 25.31
CA THR A 168 4.49 13.67 24.25
C THR A 168 5.35 13.38 23.01
N PHE A 169 4.88 12.45 22.16
CA PHE A 169 5.50 12.23 20.86
C PHE A 169 5.36 13.50 20.01
N PRO A 170 6.42 13.96 19.30
CA PRO A 170 6.42 15.20 18.54
C PRO A 170 5.41 15.22 17.39
N GLU A 171 4.70 16.32 17.22
CA GLU A 171 3.84 16.56 16.05
C GLU A 171 4.59 17.24 14.89
N LYS A 172 5.78 17.81 15.15
CA LYS A 172 6.62 18.51 14.19
C LYS A 172 8.04 17.99 14.19
N TRP A 173 8.65 17.95 13.03
CA TRP A 173 10.03 17.50 12.87
C TRP A 173 11.04 18.36 13.65
N GLU A 174 10.77 19.66 13.77
CA GLU A 174 11.62 20.59 14.52
C GLU A 174 11.70 20.27 16.03
N ASP A 175 10.70 19.57 16.57
CA ASP A 175 10.65 19.18 18.00
C ASP A 175 11.36 17.85 18.27
N MET A 176 11.81 17.14 17.23
CA MET A 176 12.43 15.82 17.35
C MET A 176 13.74 15.86 18.13
N ASP A 177 14.60 16.87 17.94
CA ASP A 177 15.87 16.97 18.67
C ASP A 177 15.65 16.94 20.19
N ALA A 178 14.73 17.77 20.69
CA ALA A 178 14.43 17.84 22.12
C ALA A 178 13.81 16.54 22.67
N TYR A 179 12.95 15.89 21.88
CA TYR A 179 12.37 14.61 22.22
C TYR A 179 13.42 13.51 22.31
N LEU A 180 14.24 13.35 21.28
CA LEU A 180 15.27 12.31 21.20
C LEU A 180 16.30 12.46 22.31
N GLU A 181 16.80 13.69 22.54
CA GLU A 181 17.75 13.99 23.61
C GLU A 181 17.18 13.68 24.99
N LYS A 182 15.93 14.07 25.25
CA LYS A 182 15.28 13.86 26.57
C LYS A 182 15.12 12.37 26.87
N VAL A 183 14.63 11.60 25.89
CA VAL A 183 14.48 10.14 26.06
C VAL A 183 15.83 9.47 26.25
N PHE A 184 16.82 9.79 25.41
CA PHE A 184 18.16 9.20 25.51
C PHE A 184 18.85 9.55 26.82
N THR A 185 18.78 10.80 27.26
CA THR A 185 19.36 11.25 28.53
C THR A 185 18.74 10.53 29.72
N ALA A 186 17.44 10.31 29.71
CA ALA A 186 16.72 9.64 30.80
C ALA A 186 16.95 8.13 30.85
N THR A 187 17.09 7.48 29.68
CA THR A 187 17.11 6.00 29.61
C THR A 187 18.47 5.41 29.29
N GLY A 188 19.38 6.18 28.68
CA GLY A 188 20.62 5.70 28.08
C GLY A 188 20.39 4.81 26.85
N LYS A 189 19.17 4.78 26.30
CA LYS A 189 18.76 3.95 25.17
C LYS A 189 18.25 4.82 24.03
N PRO A 190 18.34 4.36 22.75
CA PRO A 190 17.78 5.07 21.62
C PRO A 190 16.28 5.41 21.82
N ALA A 191 15.91 6.62 21.48
CA ALA A 191 14.52 7.05 21.54
C ALA A 191 13.68 6.40 20.43
N ILE A 192 14.31 6.13 19.28
CA ILE A 192 13.66 5.56 18.10
C ILE A 192 14.57 4.54 17.44
N SER A 193 13.99 3.42 17.03
CA SER A 193 14.58 2.45 16.13
C SER A 193 13.96 2.56 14.74
N LEU A 194 14.76 2.34 13.72
CA LEU A 194 14.39 2.38 12.30
C LEU A 194 14.89 1.14 11.59
N PRO A 195 14.08 0.51 10.72
CA PRO A 195 14.58 -0.47 9.77
C PRO A 195 15.26 0.25 8.60
N GLU A 196 16.39 -0.26 8.11
CA GLU A 196 17.18 0.42 7.06
C GLU A 196 16.64 0.29 5.63
N TRP A 197 15.78 -0.68 5.39
CA TRP A 197 15.67 -1.33 4.11
C TRP A 197 14.37 -1.10 3.33
N ASP A 198 13.55 -0.17 3.65
CA ASP A 198 12.34 0.03 2.83
C ASP A 198 12.21 1.49 2.39
N ASN A 199 12.50 1.75 1.10
CA ASN A 199 12.34 3.07 0.49
C ASN A 199 10.94 3.66 0.73
N ALA A 200 9.92 2.80 0.82
CA ALA A 200 8.55 3.21 1.11
C ALA A 200 8.41 3.83 2.50
N TYR A 201 9.25 3.44 3.46
CA TYR A 201 9.22 4.01 4.80
C TYR A 201 9.90 5.38 4.87
N PHE A 202 10.92 5.62 4.05
CA PHE A 202 11.64 6.90 4.03
C PHE A 202 11.06 7.92 3.06
N TYR A 203 10.42 7.46 2.00
CA TYR A 203 9.83 8.33 1.00
C TYR A 203 8.97 9.47 1.59
N PRO A 204 8.10 9.26 2.60
CA PRO A 204 7.31 10.34 3.19
C PRO A 204 8.14 11.45 3.82
N ILE A 205 9.32 11.18 4.39
CA ILE A 205 10.20 12.23 4.94
C ILE A 205 10.54 13.23 3.84
N TYR A 206 10.95 12.73 2.68
CA TYR A 206 11.41 13.54 1.56
C TYR A 206 10.26 14.12 0.75
N SER A 207 9.22 13.35 0.45
CA SER A 207 8.05 13.83 -0.30
C SER A 207 7.30 14.95 0.44
N ASN A 208 7.26 14.89 1.77
CA ASN A 208 6.71 15.95 2.60
C ASN A 208 7.57 17.23 2.60
N LEU A 209 8.81 17.16 2.11
CA LEU A 209 9.65 18.33 1.79
C LEU A 209 9.51 18.78 0.34
N ASN A 210 8.63 18.15 -0.46
CA ASN A 210 8.51 18.27 -1.91
C ASN A 210 9.76 17.78 -2.68
N ALA A 211 10.56 16.92 -2.05
CA ALA A 211 11.70 16.24 -2.63
C ALA A 211 11.28 14.79 -2.99
N TYR A 212 10.95 14.57 -4.25
CA TYR A 212 10.41 13.29 -4.70
C TYR A 212 11.51 12.38 -5.25
N MET A 213 11.48 11.08 -4.95
CA MET A 213 12.42 10.12 -5.54
C MET A 213 12.44 10.19 -7.07
N ILE A 214 11.26 10.30 -7.67
CA ILE A 214 11.07 10.49 -9.11
C ILE A 214 10.13 11.65 -9.32
N THR A 215 10.49 12.54 -10.21
CA THR A 215 9.68 13.66 -10.71
C THR A 215 9.89 13.83 -12.21
N THR A 216 9.12 14.70 -12.84
CA THR A 216 9.24 14.97 -14.27
C THR A 216 9.85 16.36 -14.47
N ASN A 217 10.89 16.45 -15.30
CA ASN A 217 11.49 17.72 -15.66
C ASN A 217 10.67 18.50 -16.73
N GLU A 218 11.12 19.69 -17.11
CA GLU A 218 10.44 20.52 -18.10
C GLU A 218 10.31 19.88 -19.50
N LYS A 219 11.11 18.87 -19.81
CA LYS A 219 11.07 18.12 -21.08
C LYS A 219 10.13 16.93 -21.05
N GLY A 220 9.55 16.61 -19.88
CA GLY A 220 8.71 15.43 -19.68
C GLY A 220 9.52 14.15 -19.37
N GLU A 221 10.82 14.26 -19.11
CA GLU A 221 11.70 13.14 -18.75
C GLU A 221 11.66 12.89 -17.23
N GLU A 222 11.70 11.64 -16.80
CA GLU A 222 11.81 11.28 -15.38
C GLU A 222 13.23 11.59 -14.87
N VAL A 223 13.31 12.24 -13.72
CA VAL A 223 14.54 12.58 -13.00
C VAL A 223 14.31 12.42 -11.50
N THR A 224 15.38 12.30 -10.70
CA THR A 224 15.19 12.41 -9.25
C THR A 224 14.94 13.85 -8.82
N GLY A 225 13.99 14.05 -7.92
CA GLY A 225 13.69 15.32 -7.27
C GLY A 225 14.30 15.44 -5.87
N LEU A 226 15.19 14.52 -5.48
CA LEU A 226 15.86 14.53 -4.16
C LEU A 226 17.00 15.55 -4.08
N ASP A 227 17.49 16.06 -5.21
CA ASP A 227 18.56 17.06 -5.24
C ASP A 227 18.08 18.43 -4.71
N THR A 228 17.83 18.48 -3.42
CA THR A 228 17.40 19.69 -2.71
C THR A 228 18.19 19.85 -1.40
N GLU A 229 18.49 21.09 -1.02
CA GLU A 229 19.16 21.38 0.25
C GLU A 229 18.36 20.88 1.46
N ASP A 230 17.03 20.89 1.39
CA ASP A 230 16.16 20.43 2.47
C ASP A 230 16.25 18.92 2.68
N ALA A 231 16.28 18.14 1.60
CA ALA A 231 16.44 16.70 1.67
C ALA A 231 17.81 16.31 2.24
N LEU A 232 18.86 16.96 1.76
CA LEU A 232 20.22 16.77 2.27
C LEU A 232 20.34 17.18 3.74
N ALA A 233 19.74 18.31 4.14
CA ALA A 233 19.77 18.79 5.52
C ALA A 233 19.10 17.81 6.50
N VAL A 234 17.96 17.23 6.14
CA VAL A 234 17.28 16.21 6.94
C VAL A 234 18.11 14.92 7.02
N THR A 235 18.79 14.54 5.95
CA THR A 235 19.68 13.37 5.93
C THR A 235 20.88 13.61 6.87
N ARG A 236 21.50 14.79 6.84
CA ARG A 236 22.56 15.17 7.78
C ARG A 236 22.07 15.14 9.23
N GLN A 237 20.86 15.63 9.50
CA GLN A 237 20.27 15.62 10.84
C GLN A 237 20.03 14.18 11.35
N MET A 238 19.47 13.29 10.53
CA MET A 238 19.29 11.90 10.90
C MET A 238 20.63 11.19 11.17
N ARG A 239 21.67 11.51 10.39
CA ARG A 239 23.01 11.01 10.64
C ARG A 239 23.58 11.53 11.96
N GLU A 240 23.38 12.79 12.30
CA GLU A 240 23.79 13.38 13.59
C GLU A 240 23.08 12.67 14.77
N TRP A 241 21.78 12.39 14.66
CA TRP A 241 21.03 11.63 15.67
C TRP A 241 21.57 10.21 15.84
N THR A 242 21.96 9.58 14.73
CA THR A 242 22.58 8.25 14.73
C THR A 242 23.94 8.29 15.45
N ASP A 243 24.78 9.27 15.16
CA ASP A 243 26.11 9.42 15.77
C ASP A 243 26.03 9.73 17.27
N LYS A 244 24.98 10.42 17.72
CA LYS A 244 24.67 10.68 19.13
C LYS A 244 24.09 9.44 19.84
N GLY A 245 23.70 8.39 19.09
CA GLY A 245 23.02 7.22 19.63
C GLY A 245 21.54 7.46 19.98
N TRP A 246 20.97 8.57 19.57
CA TRP A 246 19.58 8.93 19.83
C TRP A 246 18.60 8.11 19.00
N ILE A 247 19.02 7.71 17.79
CA ILE A 247 18.31 6.75 16.95
C ILE A 247 19.20 5.56 16.62
N ASN A 248 18.57 4.45 16.36
CA ASN A 248 19.23 3.18 16.04
C ASN A 248 18.65 2.58 14.76
N TRP A 249 19.49 1.93 13.97
CA TRP A 249 19.14 1.32 12.68
C TRP A 249 19.33 -0.18 12.74
N PHE A 250 18.44 -0.90 12.10
CA PHE A 250 18.47 -2.36 12.02
C PHE A 250 18.40 -2.84 10.58
N HIS A 251 19.21 -3.84 10.21
CA HIS A 251 19.18 -4.46 8.89
C HIS A 251 17.86 -5.18 8.56
N ASP A 252 17.04 -5.46 9.57
CA ASP A 252 15.76 -6.15 9.38
C ASP A 252 14.70 -5.68 10.39
N ALA A 253 13.43 -5.76 9.94
CA ALA A 253 12.29 -5.36 10.76
C ALA A 253 12.10 -6.22 12.02
N SER A 254 12.52 -7.48 12.00
CA SER A 254 12.36 -8.37 13.14
C SER A 254 13.22 -7.94 14.32
N SER A 255 14.49 -7.60 14.04
CA SER A 255 15.42 -7.04 15.03
C SER A 255 14.95 -5.69 15.55
N CYS A 256 14.44 -4.83 14.66
CA CYS A 256 13.86 -3.54 15.05
C CYS A 256 12.67 -3.71 16.02
N ARG A 257 11.74 -4.63 15.70
CA ARG A 257 10.61 -4.95 16.59
C ARG A 257 11.08 -5.52 17.93
N ALA A 258 12.04 -6.45 17.90
CA ALA A 258 12.59 -7.07 19.12
C ALA A 258 13.23 -6.04 20.05
N ALA A 259 13.97 -5.07 19.52
CA ALA A 259 14.55 -3.98 20.31
C ALA A 259 13.48 -3.13 21.00
N PHE A 260 12.40 -2.80 20.29
CA PHE A 260 11.29 -2.04 20.86
C PHE A 260 10.54 -2.84 21.92
N THR A 261 10.06 -4.05 21.58
CA THR A 261 9.27 -4.87 22.52
C THR A 261 10.07 -5.32 23.74
N GLY A 262 11.39 -5.48 23.59
CA GLY A 262 12.33 -5.75 24.69
C GLY A 262 12.72 -4.52 25.53
N GLY A 263 12.28 -3.32 25.13
CA GLY A 263 12.59 -2.07 25.81
C GLY A 263 14.03 -1.60 25.60
N ASP A 264 14.73 -2.04 24.55
CA ASP A 264 16.05 -1.54 24.15
C ASP A 264 15.96 -0.28 23.27
N SER A 265 14.74 0.08 22.86
CA SER A 265 14.38 1.33 22.23
C SER A 265 13.04 1.82 22.76
N ALA A 266 12.85 3.13 22.87
CA ALA A 266 11.59 3.71 23.34
C ALA A 266 10.51 3.79 22.25
N GLY A 267 10.86 3.61 20.98
CA GLY A 267 9.93 3.67 19.86
C GLY A 267 10.46 3.05 18.57
N ILE A 268 9.55 2.90 17.60
CA ILE A 268 9.85 2.62 16.19
C ILE A 268 9.14 3.69 15.38
N MET A 269 9.82 4.32 14.44
CA MET A 269 9.20 5.30 13.54
C MET A 269 9.13 4.75 12.10
N LEU A 270 8.19 5.26 11.33
CA LEU A 270 7.99 4.88 9.93
C LEU A 270 7.70 3.38 9.76
N TYR A 271 6.82 2.85 10.61
CA TYR A 271 6.49 1.43 10.60
C TYR A 271 5.00 1.19 10.34
N THR A 272 4.65 0.04 9.77
CA THR A 272 3.27 -0.25 9.37
C THR A 272 2.32 -0.42 10.56
N THR A 273 1.10 0.10 10.47
CA THR A 273 0.03 -0.10 11.46
C THR A 273 -0.34 -1.57 11.66
N ALA A 274 -0.17 -2.42 10.65
CA ALA A 274 -0.51 -3.84 10.68
C ALA A 274 0.30 -4.68 11.69
N ASN A 275 1.25 -4.06 12.42
CA ASN A 275 2.03 -4.74 13.45
C ASN A 275 1.59 -4.39 14.89
N TYR A 276 0.50 -3.64 15.08
CA TYR A 276 0.11 -3.21 16.42
C TYR A 276 -0.09 -4.37 17.40
N ASP A 277 -0.88 -5.37 17.06
CA ASP A 277 -1.14 -6.52 17.94
C ASP A 277 0.13 -7.31 18.24
N ASN A 278 0.97 -7.52 17.25
CA ASN A 278 2.26 -8.19 17.42
C ASN A 278 3.19 -7.43 18.37
N LEU A 279 3.23 -6.10 18.28
CA LEU A 279 4.03 -5.26 19.16
C LEU A 279 3.44 -5.21 20.57
N GLN A 280 2.13 -4.98 20.71
CA GLN A 280 1.46 -4.91 22.01
C GLN A 280 1.53 -6.23 22.76
N SER A 281 1.27 -7.37 22.09
CA SER A 281 1.28 -8.69 22.74
C SER A 281 2.65 -9.12 23.25
N LYS A 282 3.75 -8.55 22.72
CA LYS A 282 5.13 -8.85 23.09
C LYS A 282 5.75 -7.81 24.03
N SER A 283 5.07 -6.70 24.28
CA SER A 283 5.57 -5.62 25.14
C SER A 283 5.00 -5.75 26.56
N GLU A 284 5.84 -5.49 27.57
CA GLU A 284 5.39 -5.36 28.97
C GLU A 284 4.84 -3.97 29.31
N PHE A 285 4.78 -3.08 28.33
CA PHE A 285 4.30 -1.69 28.44
C PHE A 285 3.18 -1.41 27.45
N THR A 286 2.48 -0.30 27.66
CA THR A 286 1.43 0.16 26.75
C THR A 286 2.07 0.70 25.46
N VAL A 287 1.74 0.07 24.34
CA VAL A 287 2.14 0.52 23.00
C VAL A 287 1.13 1.57 22.51
N ALA A 288 1.62 2.75 22.17
CA ALA A 288 0.82 3.79 21.52
C ALA A 288 1.33 4.10 20.13
N MET A 289 0.47 4.74 19.32
CA MET A 289 0.79 5.17 17.96
C MET A 289 0.58 6.67 17.78
N ALA A 290 1.38 7.24 16.89
CA ALA A 290 1.19 8.57 16.34
C ALA A 290 1.49 8.56 14.84
N VAL A 291 0.99 9.55 14.09
CA VAL A 291 1.52 9.81 12.76
C VAL A 291 2.94 10.36 12.88
N PRO A 292 3.83 10.10 11.91
CA PRO A 292 5.15 10.72 11.88
C PRO A 292 5.05 12.24 11.91
N PRO A 293 6.04 12.92 12.49
CA PRO A 293 6.01 14.38 12.64
C PRO A 293 5.89 15.11 11.29
N ALA A 294 5.09 16.18 11.26
CA ALA A 294 5.00 17.03 10.07
C ALA A 294 6.34 17.71 9.79
N MET A 295 6.76 17.69 8.53
CA MET A 295 7.96 18.35 8.07
C MET A 295 7.77 19.89 8.07
N LYS A 296 8.84 20.65 7.87
CA LYS A 296 8.82 22.13 7.85
C LYS A 296 7.80 22.75 6.87
N THR A 297 7.35 21.99 5.89
CA THR A 297 6.27 22.37 4.96
C THR A 297 4.88 22.32 5.59
N GLY A 298 4.75 21.76 6.80
CA GLY A 298 3.49 21.45 7.46
C GLY A 298 2.83 20.14 6.96
N LYS A 299 3.47 19.43 6.02
CA LYS A 299 2.96 18.15 5.50
C LYS A 299 3.43 16.99 6.37
N ASN A 300 2.56 16.00 6.53
CA ASN A 300 2.86 14.70 7.14
C ASN A 300 2.15 13.56 6.40
N ASN A 301 2.05 13.70 5.07
CA ASN A 301 1.45 12.67 4.22
C ASN A 301 2.20 11.35 4.38
N GLN A 302 1.46 10.25 4.33
CA GLN A 302 1.99 8.90 4.42
C GLN A 302 1.62 8.11 3.17
N LEU A 303 2.44 7.13 2.80
CA LEU A 303 2.09 6.28 1.67
C LEU A 303 1.07 5.22 2.07
N VAL A 304 0.13 4.97 1.17
CA VAL A 304 -0.74 3.80 1.24
C VAL A 304 0.10 2.55 1.04
N ALA A 305 -0.01 1.64 1.98
CA ALA A 305 0.65 0.33 1.96
C ALA A 305 -0.37 -0.78 2.26
N GLY A 306 0.10 -2.02 2.22
CA GLY A 306 -0.73 -3.19 2.50
C GLY A 306 -1.16 -3.92 1.25
N GLY A 307 -2.24 -4.70 1.38
CA GLY A 307 -2.75 -5.59 0.34
C GLY A 307 -4.01 -5.08 -0.33
N THR A 308 -4.24 -5.57 -1.53
CA THR A 308 -5.39 -5.22 -2.34
C THR A 308 -5.94 -6.42 -3.09
N PHE A 309 -7.22 -6.40 -3.40
CA PHE A 309 -7.85 -7.39 -4.26
C PHE A 309 -7.65 -7.05 -5.73
N ILE A 310 -7.21 -8.05 -6.50
CA ILE A 310 -7.14 -7.99 -7.96
C ILE A 310 -7.90 -9.17 -8.59
N ILE A 311 -8.28 -8.99 -9.85
CA ILE A 311 -8.76 -10.05 -10.73
C ILE A 311 -7.72 -10.22 -11.84
N PRO A 312 -7.06 -11.40 -12.00
CA PRO A 312 -6.20 -11.65 -13.15
C PRO A 312 -7.00 -11.63 -14.46
N ALA A 313 -6.43 -10.98 -15.49
CA ALA A 313 -7.11 -10.78 -16.78
C ALA A 313 -7.29 -12.09 -17.59
N ASN A 314 -6.37 -13.04 -17.42
CA ASN A 314 -6.35 -14.33 -18.14
C ASN A 314 -7.33 -15.35 -17.58
N ASN A 315 -8.56 -14.94 -17.24
CA ASN A 315 -9.64 -15.81 -16.80
C ASN A 315 -10.84 -15.72 -17.75
N ASP A 316 -11.63 -16.76 -17.80
CA ASP A 316 -12.93 -16.73 -18.47
C ASP A 316 -13.84 -15.67 -17.82
N GLN A 317 -14.75 -15.10 -18.65
CA GLN A 317 -15.62 -14.01 -18.19
C GLN A 317 -16.47 -14.42 -16.98
N GLN A 318 -16.95 -15.67 -16.89
CA GLN A 318 -17.73 -16.15 -15.75
C GLN A 318 -16.91 -16.17 -14.46
N ILE A 319 -15.63 -16.58 -14.51
CA ILE A 319 -14.73 -16.54 -13.35
C ILE A 319 -14.50 -15.10 -12.91
N LYS A 320 -14.25 -14.17 -13.85
CA LYS A 320 -14.07 -12.74 -13.54
C LYS A 320 -15.32 -12.13 -12.92
N ASN A 321 -16.51 -12.47 -13.44
CA ASN A 321 -17.79 -12.01 -12.90
C ASN A 321 -17.98 -12.48 -11.45
N ALA A 322 -17.76 -13.78 -11.20
CA ALA A 322 -17.88 -14.38 -9.88
C ALA A 322 -16.85 -13.83 -8.89
N ALA A 323 -15.61 -13.62 -9.35
CA ALA A 323 -14.56 -13.00 -8.57
C ALA A 323 -14.91 -11.55 -8.17
N PHE A 324 -15.48 -10.76 -9.11
CA PHE A 324 -15.91 -9.40 -8.81
C PHE A 324 -17.07 -9.36 -7.79
N GLN A 325 -18.06 -10.28 -7.89
CA GLN A 325 -19.12 -10.38 -6.88
C GLN A 325 -18.53 -10.68 -5.49
N PHE A 326 -17.54 -11.58 -5.40
CA PHE A 326 -16.89 -11.91 -4.14
C PHE A 326 -16.08 -10.72 -3.59
N ILE A 327 -15.31 -10.02 -4.43
CA ILE A 327 -14.55 -8.83 -4.03
C ILE A 327 -15.47 -7.73 -3.50
N ASN A 328 -16.56 -7.44 -4.22
CA ASN A 328 -17.51 -6.43 -3.80
C ASN A 328 -18.22 -6.79 -2.48
N TRP A 329 -18.57 -8.06 -2.29
CA TRP A 329 -19.10 -8.57 -1.04
C TRP A 329 -18.09 -8.47 0.12
N PHE A 330 -16.87 -8.97 -0.09
CA PHE A 330 -15.82 -8.99 0.93
C PHE A 330 -15.45 -7.58 1.41
N THR A 331 -15.37 -6.63 0.48
CA THR A 331 -15.04 -5.24 0.78
C THR A 331 -16.25 -4.40 1.18
N SER A 332 -17.43 -5.01 1.35
CA SER A 332 -18.62 -4.32 1.86
C SER A 332 -18.43 -3.89 3.32
N GLY A 333 -19.17 -2.86 3.75
CA GLY A 333 -19.12 -2.37 5.14
C GLY A 333 -19.40 -3.43 6.20
N LYS A 334 -20.14 -4.50 5.84
CA LYS A 334 -20.53 -5.58 6.75
C LYS A 334 -19.36 -6.24 7.49
N TYR A 335 -18.23 -6.45 6.81
CA TYR A 335 -17.08 -7.17 7.37
C TYR A 335 -15.86 -6.28 7.62
N THR A 336 -15.89 -5.04 7.14
CA THR A 336 -14.74 -4.13 7.20
C THR A 336 -14.17 -3.99 8.62
N ILE A 337 -15.01 -3.76 9.62
CA ILE A 337 -14.55 -3.56 11.00
C ILE A 337 -14.05 -4.87 11.63
N ASP A 338 -14.76 -5.98 11.44
CA ASP A 338 -14.31 -7.29 11.94
C ASP A 338 -12.94 -7.66 11.35
N PHE A 339 -12.77 -7.39 10.05
CA PHE A 339 -11.52 -7.64 9.34
C PHE A 339 -10.38 -6.72 9.83
N CYS A 340 -10.68 -5.44 10.06
CA CYS A 340 -9.69 -4.51 10.60
C CYS A 340 -9.27 -4.86 12.02
N ILE A 341 -10.19 -5.33 12.86
CA ILE A 341 -9.88 -5.81 14.22
C ILE A 341 -8.97 -7.03 14.16
N ALA A 342 -9.27 -8.02 13.31
CA ALA A 342 -8.48 -9.23 13.17
C ALA A 342 -7.06 -8.98 12.62
N THR A 343 -6.90 -7.99 11.76
CA THR A 343 -5.67 -7.79 10.97
C THR A 343 -4.85 -6.55 11.30
N SER A 344 -5.31 -5.69 12.21
CA SER A 344 -4.72 -4.38 12.53
C SER A 344 -4.62 -3.40 11.34
N TYR A 345 -5.40 -3.62 10.26
CA TYR A 345 -5.47 -2.72 9.11
C TYR A 345 -6.49 -1.60 9.31
N PHE A 346 -6.48 -0.60 8.45
CA PHE A 346 -7.42 0.52 8.48
C PHE A 346 -8.79 0.17 7.91
N PRO A 347 -9.89 0.71 8.47
CA PRO A 347 -11.19 0.70 7.80
C PRO A 347 -11.11 1.40 6.44
N THR A 348 -11.59 0.73 5.39
CA THR A 348 -11.51 1.20 4.02
C THR A 348 -12.75 1.93 3.53
N ARG A 349 -13.85 1.91 4.32
CA ARG A 349 -15.15 2.49 3.99
C ARG A 349 -15.48 3.69 4.86
N MET A 350 -15.93 4.79 4.22
CA MET A 350 -16.38 5.99 4.93
C MET A 350 -17.60 5.70 5.81
N SER A 351 -18.55 4.89 5.32
CA SER A 351 -19.71 4.47 6.10
C SER A 351 -19.36 3.76 7.41
N CYS A 352 -18.25 3.01 7.44
CA CYS A 352 -17.74 2.39 8.68
C CYS A 352 -17.10 3.43 9.60
N LEU A 353 -16.31 4.35 9.04
CA LEU A 353 -15.65 5.42 9.79
C LEU A 353 -16.65 6.40 10.44
N GLU A 354 -17.81 6.59 9.82
CA GLU A 354 -18.90 7.45 10.29
C GLU A 354 -19.86 6.73 11.26
N ASN A 355 -19.77 5.40 11.36
CA ASN A 355 -20.61 4.60 12.25
C ASN A 355 -20.00 4.56 13.67
N GLU A 356 -20.61 5.27 14.61
CA GLU A 356 -20.13 5.37 16.00
C GLU A 356 -20.00 3.99 16.68
N ALA A 357 -20.92 3.05 16.43
CA ALA A 357 -20.90 1.74 17.07
C ALA A 357 -19.75 0.87 16.52
N ASP A 358 -19.51 0.91 15.22
CA ASP A 358 -18.41 0.22 14.57
C ASP A 358 -17.06 0.77 15.03
N MET A 359 -16.92 2.09 15.05
CA MET A 359 -15.68 2.73 15.50
C MET A 359 -15.43 2.55 16.99
N ALA A 360 -16.47 2.47 17.83
CA ALA A 360 -16.30 2.14 19.24
C ALA A 360 -15.73 0.72 19.42
N ARG A 361 -16.26 -0.27 18.69
CA ARG A 361 -15.71 -1.65 18.68
C ARG A 361 -14.26 -1.70 18.21
N PHE A 362 -13.96 -0.96 17.14
CA PHE A 362 -12.61 -0.88 16.59
C PHE A 362 -11.62 -0.27 17.58
N TYR A 363 -11.98 0.84 18.23
CA TYR A 363 -11.13 1.50 19.22
C TYR A 363 -11.00 0.73 20.53
N ASP A 364 -12.02 -0.03 20.93
CA ASP A 364 -11.95 -0.95 22.08
C ASP A 364 -10.91 -2.05 21.83
N ALA A 365 -10.90 -2.63 20.62
CA ALA A 365 -9.94 -3.64 20.22
C ALA A 365 -8.54 -3.04 19.97
N MET A 366 -8.48 -1.83 19.44
CA MET A 366 -7.25 -1.17 18.99
C MET A 366 -7.10 0.25 19.56
N PRO A 367 -6.84 0.38 20.87
CA PRO A 367 -6.86 1.67 21.58
C PRO A 367 -5.76 2.65 21.13
N ALA A 368 -4.73 2.19 20.41
CA ALA A 368 -3.70 3.06 19.84
C ALA A 368 -4.09 3.70 18.50
N MET A 369 -5.19 3.26 17.84
CA MET A 369 -5.59 3.73 16.51
C MET A 369 -6.19 5.15 16.44
N PRO A 370 -6.93 5.68 17.43
CA PRO A 370 -7.60 6.98 17.31
C PRO A 370 -6.70 8.13 16.85
N PRO A 371 -5.44 8.28 17.31
CA PRO A 371 -4.56 9.35 16.85
C PRO A 371 -4.19 9.26 15.36
N VAL A 372 -4.25 8.05 14.76
CA VAL A 372 -3.86 7.80 13.38
C VAL A 372 -5.05 7.90 12.43
N ILE A 373 -6.22 7.38 12.82
CA ILE A 373 -7.43 7.36 11.98
C ILE A 373 -7.83 8.76 11.50
N LYS A 374 -7.67 9.79 12.33
CA LYS A 374 -7.97 11.18 11.95
C LYS A 374 -7.12 11.72 10.79
N TYR A 375 -6.03 11.03 10.43
CA TYR A 375 -5.13 11.40 9.33
C TYR A 375 -5.29 10.54 8.08
N LEU A 376 -6.33 9.70 7.98
CA LEU A 376 -6.54 8.84 6.80
C LEU A 376 -6.60 9.63 5.48
N SER A 377 -7.07 10.88 5.51
CA SER A 377 -7.07 11.76 4.33
C SER A 377 -5.68 12.23 3.88
N SER A 378 -4.65 12.04 4.69
CA SER A 378 -3.26 12.36 4.34
C SER A 378 -2.49 11.18 3.73
N PHE A 379 -3.13 10.01 3.61
CA PHE A 379 -2.52 8.88 2.93
C PHE A 379 -2.64 9.05 1.41
N GLU A 380 -1.53 8.89 0.71
CA GLU A 380 -1.41 9.11 -0.72
C GLU A 380 -0.76 7.92 -1.42
N LYS A 381 -0.96 7.84 -2.74
CA LYS A 381 -0.35 6.79 -3.56
C LYS A 381 1.15 6.99 -3.72
N LYS A 382 1.90 5.89 -3.88
CA LYS A 382 3.27 5.92 -4.37
C LYS A 382 3.33 6.53 -5.78
N PRO A 383 4.46 7.13 -6.18
CA PRO A 383 4.70 7.47 -7.58
C PRO A 383 4.48 6.26 -8.49
N GLN A 384 3.73 6.47 -9.58
CA GLN A 384 3.44 5.42 -10.56
C GLN A 384 4.48 5.46 -11.69
N SER A 385 5.74 5.18 -11.35
CA SER A 385 6.82 5.00 -12.32
C SER A 385 7.25 3.55 -12.34
N ALA A 386 7.55 3.02 -13.52
CA ALA A 386 8.13 1.69 -13.68
C ALA A 386 9.53 1.60 -13.06
N ALA A 387 10.23 2.74 -12.96
CA ALA A 387 11.56 2.85 -12.38
C ALA A 387 11.57 2.93 -10.85
N PHE A 388 10.39 3.07 -10.19
CA PHE A 388 10.33 3.41 -8.76
C PHE A 388 11.06 2.40 -7.86
N ASP A 389 10.89 1.11 -8.11
CA ASP A 389 11.54 0.06 -7.30
C ASP A 389 13.06 0.11 -7.47
N SER A 390 13.57 0.24 -8.71
CA SER A 390 15.02 0.30 -8.97
C SER A 390 15.68 1.57 -8.43
N VAL A 391 15.01 2.71 -8.56
CA VAL A 391 15.47 3.97 -7.94
C VAL A 391 15.44 3.85 -6.42
N GLY A 392 14.44 3.16 -5.89
CA GLY A 392 14.33 2.81 -4.47
C GLY A 392 15.50 1.97 -3.97
N ASP A 393 15.91 0.95 -4.72
CA ASP A 393 17.07 0.09 -4.38
C ASP A 393 18.38 0.92 -4.32
N ILE A 394 18.57 1.87 -5.24
CA ILE A 394 19.71 2.79 -5.19
C ILE A 394 19.65 3.62 -3.90
N PHE A 395 18.49 4.20 -3.59
CA PHE A 395 18.28 5.00 -2.37
C PHE A 395 18.59 4.19 -1.11
N GLU A 396 18.06 2.97 -0.99
CA GLU A 396 18.28 2.08 0.16
C GLU A 396 19.75 1.75 0.35
N ASN A 397 20.46 1.44 -0.75
CA ASN A 397 21.88 1.15 -0.70
C ASN A 397 22.70 2.31 -0.12
N TYR A 398 22.47 3.54 -0.60
CA TYR A 398 23.21 4.71 -0.09
C TYR A 398 22.80 5.08 1.34
N MET A 399 21.51 4.97 1.68
CA MET A 399 21.06 5.22 3.05
C MET A 399 21.64 4.20 4.03
N GLY A 400 21.80 2.93 3.64
CA GLY A 400 22.51 1.92 4.41
C GLY A 400 23.97 2.30 4.66
N GLN A 401 24.69 2.75 3.64
CA GLN A 401 26.08 3.21 3.76
C GLN A 401 26.21 4.47 4.63
N ILE A 402 25.25 5.39 4.55
CA ILE A 402 25.23 6.61 5.37
C ILE A 402 24.89 6.30 6.83
N MET A 403 23.82 5.59 7.09
CA MET A 403 23.20 5.51 8.41
C MET A 403 23.70 4.32 9.23
N VAL A 404 23.90 3.16 8.59
CA VAL A 404 24.23 1.90 9.26
C VAL A 404 25.72 1.63 9.25
N GLU A 405 26.30 1.51 8.07
CA GLU A 405 27.71 1.18 7.90
C GLU A 405 28.63 2.37 8.24
N ARG A 406 28.13 3.61 8.03
CA ARG A 406 28.84 4.88 8.30
C ARG A 406 30.19 4.98 7.55
N GLN A 407 30.26 4.38 6.36
CA GLN A 407 31.47 4.31 5.55
C GLN A 407 31.72 5.57 4.75
N LEU A 408 30.65 6.25 4.35
CA LEU A 408 30.69 7.48 3.58
C LEU A 408 30.23 8.67 4.43
N ASP A 409 30.78 9.83 4.15
CA ASP A 409 30.17 11.07 4.63
C ASP A 409 28.86 11.35 3.86
N VAL A 410 27.96 12.08 4.51
CA VAL A 410 26.61 12.29 3.99
C VAL A 410 26.62 12.99 2.65
N ASP A 411 27.45 14.02 2.49
CA ASP A 411 27.44 14.89 1.31
C ASP A 411 27.95 14.12 0.07
N THR A 412 29.07 13.42 0.21
CA THR A 412 29.65 12.59 -0.86
C THR A 412 28.68 11.48 -1.26
N ALA A 413 28.10 10.77 -0.29
CA ALA A 413 27.16 9.68 -0.58
C ALA A 413 25.88 10.22 -1.25
N TRP A 414 25.40 11.38 -0.82
CA TRP A 414 24.22 12.02 -1.40
C TRP A 414 24.44 12.41 -2.86
N GLU A 415 25.57 13.05 -3.17
CA GLU A 415 25.95 13.41 -4.55
C GLU A 415 26.02 12.16 -5.44
N MET A 416 26.70 11.10 -4.98
CA MET A 416 26.82 9.83 -5.73
C MET A 416 25.44 9.17 -5.96
N MET A 417 24.58 9.17 -4.95
CA MET A 417 23.22 8.65 -5.05
C MET A 417 22.39 9.38 -6.10
N ILE A 418 22.40 10.72 -6.06
CA ILE A 418 21.68 11.57 -7.01
C ILE A 418 22.17 11.33 -8.45
N GLU A 419 23.50 11.21 -8.64
CA GLU A 419 24.10 10.93 -9.94
C GLU A 419 23.63 9.55 -10.47
N GLU A 420 23.77 8.49 -9.67
CA GLU A 420 23.38 7.13 -10.07
C GLU A 420 21.87 7.01 -10.37
N MET A 421 21.00 7.65 -9.57
CA MET A 421 19.57 7.70 -9.84
C MET A 421 19.26 8.37 -11.18
N ASN A 422 19.89 9.52 -11.47
CA ASN A 422 19.65 10.24 -12.72
C ASN A 422 20.22 9.50 -13.92
N GLU A 423 21.36 8.81 -13.81
CA GLU A 423 21.89 7.95 -14.86
C GLU A 423 20.92 6.82 -15.15
N TYR A 424 20.44 6.12 -14.13
CA TYR A 424 19.44 5.06 -14.30
C TYR A 424 18.15 5.55 -14.98
N LEU A 425 17.60 6.69 -14.53
CA LEU A 425 16.40 7.27 -15.12
C LEU A 425 16.60 7.74 -16.56
N ALA A 426 17.78 8.29 -16.89
CA ALA A 426 18.10 8.69 -18.26
C ALA A 426 18.11 7.51 -19.25
N ASP A 427 18.52 6.32 -18.80
CA ASP A 427 18.50 5.10 -19.59
C ASP A 427 17.08 4.54 -19.81
N GLN A 428 16.09 4.98 -19.04
CA GLN A 428 14.69 4.56 -19.16
C GLN A 428 13.84 5.54 -20.00
N ASN A 429 14.27 6.81 -20.13
CA ASN A 429 13.62 7.85 -20.95
C ASN A 429 13.91 7.64 -22.45
#